data_7975b2b6da81a8623f5668e019e03722
#
_entry.id   7975b2b6da81a8623f5668e019e03722
#
_cell.length_a   1.000
_cell.length_b   1.000
_cell.length_c   1.000
_cell.angle_alpha   90.00
_cell.angle_beta   90.00
_cell.angle_gamma   90.00
#
_symmetry.space_group_name_H-M   'P 1'
#
loop_
_entity.id
_entity.type
_entity.pdbx_description
1 polymer ?
#
loop_
_entity_poly.entity_id
_entity_poly.type
_entity_poly.pdbx_seq_one_letter_code
_entity_poly.pdbx_strand_id
1 'polypeptide(L)'
;MEKRGLFSLMNTLRESLYPSRCPACGKILPAGCDLCADCAAKLEPVPHCLAADLPDGMFTRAAAAYYYSGPARDAVSRYKFHFRKRHAATIAKWLYKAYLVQYGGQRFDLVAAPPDACPGEKHGPFPHNAVLAETFARYAGLPFAPGLLIKTRPTAKQHTLSAEKRGTNLIGAFRAKRDLSGLRILLADDILTSGNTAWFCAEALKKAGASEVCVVTAALTKSDLPEGPFPNSPVLK
;
A
#
# COMPACT_ATOMS: atom_id res chain seq x y z
N MET A 1 21.42 -20.18 -28.47
CA MET A 1 20.02 -20.61 -28.44
C MET A 1 19.68 -21.53 -27.27
N GLU A 2 20.62 -22.26 -26.66
CA GLU A 2 20.38 -23.22 -25.56
C GLU A 2 19.95 -22.66 -24.21
N LYS A 3 20.40 -21.46 -23.83
CA LYS A 3 20.03 -20.87 -22.50
C LYS A 3 18.54 -20.52 -22.33
N ARG A 4 17.80 -20.26 -23.41
CA ARG A 4 16.35 -19.98 -23.37
C ARG A 4 15.51 -21.25 -23.08
N GLY A 5 15.95 -22.42 -23.61
CA GLY A 5 15.25 -23.69 -23.42
C GLY A 5 15.37 -24.22 -21.98
N LEU A 6 16.54 -24.15 -21.38
CA LEU A 6 16.79 -24.60 -20.00
C LEU A 6 16.02 -23.74 -18.98
N PHE A 7 15.95 -22.43 -19.20
CA PHE A 7 15.18 -21.49 -18.33
C PHE A 7 13.67 -21.75 -18.40
N SER A 8 13.14 -22.09 -19.59
CA SER A 8 11.75 -22.47 -19.79
C SER A 8 11.42 -23.79 -19.06
N LEU A 9 12.29 -24.80 -19.20
CA LEU A 9 12.11 -26.11 -18.56
C LEU A 9 12.15 -26.02 -17.02
N MET A 10 13.06 -25.23 -16.47
CA MET A 10 13.16 -24.98 -15.03
C MET A 10 11.92 -24.22 -14.49
N ASN A 11 11.37 -23.28 -15.26
CA ASN A 11 10.13 -22.60 -14.88
C ASN A 11 8.92 -23.56 -14.90
N THR A 12 8.81 -24.41 -15.90
CA THR A 12 7.75 -25.43 -15.98
C THR A 12 7.82 -26.43 -14.84
N LEU A 13 9.01 -26.94 -14.50
CA LEU A 13 9.22 -27.81 -13.34
C LEU A 13 8.90 -27.11 -12.02
N ARG A 14 9.31 -25.85 -11.86
CA ARG A 14 9.01 -25.05 -10.67
C ARG A 14 7.51 -24.79 -10.52
N GLU A 15 6.80 -24.50 -11.61
CA GLU A 15 5.35 -24.31 -11.61
C GLU A 15 4.60 -25.61 -11.32
N SER A 16 5.10 -26.76 -11.77
CA SER A 16 4.53 -28.08 -11.44
C SER A 16 4.69 -28.43 -9.96
N LEU A 17 5.85 -28.13 -9.37
CA LEU A 17 6.12 -28.41 -7.95
C LEU A 17 5.51 -27.36 -6.99
N TYR A 18 5.43 -26.10 -7.42
CA TYR A 18 4.91 -24.97 -6.65
C TYR A 18 3.93 -24.12 -7.46
N PRO A 19 2.74 -24.65 -7.77
CA PRO A 19 1.79 -23.96 -8.61
C PRO A 19 1.37 -22.62 -7.98
N SER A 20 1.19 -21.62 -8.84
CA SER A 20 0.63 -20.33 -8.43
C SER A 20 -0.74 -20.53 -7.82
N ARG A 21 -1.02 -19.84 -6.72
CA ARG A 21 -2.30 -19.93 -6.01
C ARG A 21 -2.96 -18.59 -5.89
N CYS A 22 -4.28 -18.58 -6.03
CA CYS A 22 -5.10 -17.40 -5.84
C CYS A 22 -4.84 -16.78 -4.45
N PRO A 23 -4.42 -15.50 -4.38
CA PRO A 23 -4.15 -14.86 -3.10
C PRO A 23 -5.40 -14.73 -2.21
N ALA A 24 -6.60 -14.73 -2.80
CA ALA A 24 -7.85 -14.64 -2.04
C ALA A 24 -8.31 -16.01 -1.51
N CYS A 25 -8.46 -17.04 -2.35
CA CYS A 25 -9.07 -18.32 -1.93
C CYS A 25 -8.09 -19.50 -1.86
N GLY A 26 -6.87 -19.37 -2.39
CA GLY A 26 -5.86 -20.43 -2.39
C GLY A 26 -6.01 -21.49 -3.50
N LYS A 27 -7.03 -21.44 -4.35
CA LYS A 27 -7.16 -22.30 -5.53
C LYS A 27 -5.92 -22.20 -6.41
N ILE A 28 -5.50 -23.29 -7.04
CA ILE A 28 -4.41 -23.30 -8.03
C ILE A 28 -4.86 -22.44 -9.22
N LEU A 29 -3.93 -21.61 -9.70
CA LEU A 29 -4.16 -20.72 -10.82
C LEU A 29 -3.54 -21.26 -12.09
N PRO A 30 -4.17 -21.05 -13.25
CA PRO A 30 -3.50 -21.16 -14.53
C PRO A 30 -2.28 -20.24 -14.60
N ALA A 31 -1.30 -20.60 -15.43
CA ALA A 31 -0.12 -19.76 -15.65
C ALA A 31 -0.51 -18.36 -16.11
N GLY A 32 0.13 -17.33 -15.54
CA GLY A 32 -0.12 -15.93 -15.86
C GLY A 32 -1.36 -15.30 -15.20
N CYS A 33 -2.17 -16.06 -14.44
CA CYS A 33 -3.31 -15.50 -13.72
C CYS A 33 -2.92 -14.97 -12.34
N ASP A 34 -3.45 -13.81 -11.98
CA ASP A 34 -3.24 -13.18 -10.66
C ASP A 34 -4.32 -13.57 -9.64
N LEU A 35 -5.53 -13.90 -10.12
CA LEU A 35 -6.70 -14.35 -9.37
C LEU A 35 -7.44 -15.42 -10.15
N CYS A 36 -8.19 -16.30 -9.46
CA CYS A 36 -9.16 -17.15 -10.14
C CYS A 36 -10.38 -16.33 -10.57
N ALA A 37 -11.10 -16.80 -11.59
CA ALA A 37 -12.26 -16.11 -12.13
C ALA A 37 -13.33 -15.79 -11.08
N ASP A 38 -13.63 -16.75 -10.17
CA ASP A 38 -14.62 -16.57 -9.10
C ASP A 38 -14.26 -15.41 -8.16
N CYS A 39 -12.96 -15.28 -7.83
CA CYS A 39 -12.51 -14.19 -6.95
C CYS A 39 -12.43 -12.86 -7.71
N ALA A 40 -12.00 -12.89 -8.97
CA ALA A 40 -11.94 -11.70 -9.80
C ALA A 40 -13.34 -11.07 -10.01
N ALA A 41 -14.37 -11.91 -10.26
CA ALA A 41 -15.75 -11.46 -10.46
C ALA A 41 -16.40 -10.85 -9.20
N LYS A 42 -15.85 -11.14 -8.02
CA LYS A 42 -16.35 -10.63 -6.71
C LYS A 42 -15.56 -9.44 -6.18
N LEU A 43 -14.58 -8.95 -6.92
CA LEU A 43 -13.90 -7.71 -6.54
C LEU A 43 -14.83 -6.53 -6.76
N GLU A 44 -14.91 -5.66 -5.77
CA GLU A 44 -15.71 -4.43 -5.83
C GLU A 44 -14.78 -3.24 -6.12
N PRO A 45 -14.77 -2.69 -7.35
CA PRO A 45 -13.92 -1.55 -7.69
C PRO A 45 -14.30 -0.29 -6.91
N VAL A 46 -13.32 0.51 -6.56
CA VAL A 46 -13.56 1.89 -6.09
C VAL A 46 -13.73 2.78 -7.33
N PRO A 47 -14.90 3.41 -7.50
CA PRO A 47 -15.24 4.08 -8.77
C PRO A 47 -14.46 5.37 -9.00
N HIS A 48 -14.06 6.08 -7.94
CA HIS A 48 -13.42 7.39 -8.03
C HIS A 48 -12.26 7.53 -7.09
N CYS A 49 -11.35 8.47 -7.42
CA CYS A 49 -10.40 9.00 -6.45
C CYS A 49 -11.17 9.60 -5.28
N LEU A 50 -10.72 9.28 -4.09
CA LEU A 50 -11.06 10.10 -2.96
C LEU A 50 -10.26 11.38 -3.12
N ALA A 51 -10.85 12.39 -3.75
CA ALA A 51 -10.37 13.76 -3.61
C ALA A 51 -10.50 14.07 -2.13
N ALA A 52 -9.42 13.96 -1.43
CA ALA A 52 -9.38 14.46 -0.08
C ALA A 52 -9.21 15.98 -0.21
N ASP A 53 -10.32 16.70 -0.31
CA ASP A 53 -10.40 18.06 0.17
C ASP A 53 -10.21 17.99 1.69
N LEU A 54 -9.01 17.53 2.08
CA LEU A 54 -8.64 17.49 3.49
C LEU A 54 -8.35 18.92 3.92
N PRO A 55 -9.00 19.41 4.98
CA PRO A 55 -8.89 20.80 5.42
C PRO A 55 -7.44 21.23 5.66
N ASP A 56 -6.54 20.30 5.95
CA ASP A 56 -5.15 20.56 6.33
C ASP A 56 -4.12 20.21 5.25
N GLY A 57 -4.54 19.82 4.03
CA GLY A 57 -3.64 19.67 2.90
C GLY A 57 -2.46 18.69 3.06
N MET A 58 -2.52 17.75 4.01
CA MET A 58 -1.39 16.85 4.27
C MET A 58 -1.11 15.92 3.09
N PHE A 59 -2.15 15.38 2.47
CA PHE A 59 -2.05 14.78 1.16
C PHE A 59 -3.17 15.26 0.24
N THR A 60 -2.85 15.41 -1.04
CA THR A 60 -3.76 16.06 -1.98
C THR A 60 -4.86 15.11 -2.44
N ARG A 61 -4.56 13.82 -2.62
CA ARG A 61 -5.49 12.80 -3.11
C ARG A 61 -5.11 11.42 -2.61
N ALA A 62 -6.11 10.54 -2.49
CA ALA A 62 -5.92 9.13 -2.21
C ALA A 62 -6.65 8.27 -3.24
N ALA A 63 -5.98 7.28 -3.80
CA ALA A 63 -6.52 6.33 -4.77
C ALA A 63 -6.50 4.91 -4.20
N ALA A 64 -7.55 4.14 -4.46
CA ALA A 64 -7.61 2.72 -4.16
C ALA A 64 -8.22 1.95 -5.34
N ALA A 65 -7.81 0.69 -5.52
CA ALA A 65 -8.33 -0.12 -6.62
C ALA A 65 -9.68 -0.75 -6.29
N TYR A 66 -9.82 -1.26 -5.06
CA TYR A 66 -10.98 -2.05 -4.64
C TYR A 66 -11.42 -1.68 -3.23
N TYR A 67 -12.69 -1.99 -2.90
CA TYR A 67 -13.12 -1.96 -1.52
C TYR A 67 -12.51 -3.13 -0.74
N TYR A 68 -12.15 -2.89 0.52
CA TYR A 68 -11.59 -3.89 1.44
C TYR A 68 -12.67 -4.85 1.93
N SER A 69 -13.20 -5.66 1.01
CA SER A 69 -14.26 -6.65 1.23
C SER A 69 -13.95 -7.93 0.46
N GLY A 70 -14.58 -9.04 0.81
CA GLY A 70 -14.48 -10.30 0.08
C GLY A 70 -13.06 -10.67 -0.34
N PRO A 71 -12.83 -10.97 -1.64
CA PRO A 71 -11.52 -11.41 -2.14
C PRO A 71 -10.39 -10.38 -1.96
N ALA A 72 -10.68 -9.09 -1.99
CA ALA A 72 -9.67 -8.06 -1.77
C ALA A 72 -9.14 -8.11 -0.32
N ARG A 73 -10.05 -8.22 0.67
CA ARG A 73 -9.69 -8.40 2.08
C ARG A 73 -8.86 -9.66 2.29
N ASP A 74 -9.30 -10.79 1.73
CA ASP A 74 -8.64 -12.07 1.94
C ASP A 74 -7.23 -12.11 1.34
N ALA A 75 -7.04 -11.51 0.16
CA ALA A 75 -5.74 -11.42 -0.51
C ALA A 75 -4.76 -10.57 0.29
N VAL A 76 -5.16 -9.35 0.71
CA VAL A 76 -4.31 -8.45 1.49
C VAL A 76 -4.02 -9.02 2.87
N SER A 77 -5.01 -9.65 3.53
CA SER A 77 -4.82 -10.33 4.81
C SER A 77 -3.79 -11.46 4.71
N ARG A 78 -3.87 -12.30 3.68
CA ARG A 78 -2.89 -13.38 3.47
C ARG A 78 -1.49 -12.85 3.15
N TYR A 79 -1.40 -11.77 2.42
CA TYR A 79 -0.13 -11.10 2.18
C TYR A 79 0.50 -10.62 3.49
N LYS A 80 -0.27 -9.88 4.28
CA LYS A 80 0.18 -9.18 5.49
C LYS A 80 0.42 -10.11 6.67
N PHE A 81 -0.54 -10.98 6.98
CA PHE A 81 -0.55 -11.80 8.20
C PHE A 81 -0.08 -13.24 7.99
N HIS A 82 -0.21 -13.79 6.79
CA HIS A 82 0.30 -15.13 6.46
C HIS A 82 1.63 -15.09 5.69
N PHE A 83 2.25 -13.92 5.64
CA PHE A 83 3.59 -13.69 5.11
C PHE A 83 3.82 -14.27 3.70
N ARG A 84 2.82 -14.18 2.85
CA ARG A 84 2.87 -14.71 1.48
C ARG A 84 3.49 -13.70 0.52
N LYS A 85 4.80 -13.45 0.64
CA LYS A 85 5.57 -12.50 -0.20
C LYS A 85 5.24 -12.59 -1.69
N ARG A 86 4.97 -13.81 -2.20
CA ARG A 86 4.58 -14.05 -3.60
C ARG A 86 3.29 -13.33 -4.03
N HIS A 87 2.42 -12.95 -3.09
CA HIS A 87 1.20 -12.21 -3.40
C HIS A 87 1.43 -10.71 -3.59
N ALA A 88 2.65 -10.21 -3.31
CA ALA A 88 2.99 -8.81 -3.51
C ALA A 88 2.75 -8.36 -4.96
N ALA A 89 3.06 -9.22 -5.94
CA ALA A 89 2.89 -8.89 -7.35
C ALA A 89 1.42 -8.59 -7.72
N THR A 90 0.48 -9.45 -7.28
CA THR A 90 -0.95 -9.25 -7.53
C THR A 90 -1.44 -7.96 -6.86
N ILE A 91 -1.09 -7.75 -5.59
CA ILE A 91 -1.52 -6.56 -4.84
C ILE A 91 -0.89 -5.30 -5.44
N ALA A 92 0.38 -5.33 -5.82
CA ALA A 92 1.05 -4.21 -6.49
C ALA A 92 0.42 -3.85 -7.84
N LYS A 93 -0.10 -4.83 -8.58
CA LYS A 93 -0.89 -4.57 -9.81
C LYS A 93 -2.19 -3.84 -9.48
N TRP A 94 -2.79 -4.06 -8.31
CA TRP A 94 -3.96 -3.30 -7.89
C TRP A 94 -3.60 -1.84 -7.58
N LEU A 95 -2.49 -1.60 -6.87
CA LEU A 95 -1.97 -0.24 -6.71
C LEU A 95 -1.71 0.41 -8.06
N TYR A 96 -1.10 -0.32 -8.99
CA TYR A 96 -0.81 0.18 -10.33
C TYR A 96 -2.07 0.52 -11.12
N LYS A 97 -3.13 -0.31 -11.01
CA LYS A 97 -4.44 0.00 -11.58
C LYS A 97 -5.01 1.31 -11.00
N ALA A 98 -5.01 1.46 -9.67
CA ALA A 98 -5.45 2.69 -9.03
C ALA A 98 -4.63 3.91 -9.47
N TYR A 99 -3.30 3.76 -9.55
CA TYR A 99 -2.39 4.79 -10.03
C TYR A 99 -2.70 5.22 -11.47
N LEU A 100 -2.89 4.27 -12.39
CA LEU A 100 -3.20 4.60 -13.80
C LEU A 100 -4.53 5.34 -13.93
N VAL A 101 -5.56 4.89 -13.22
CA VAL A 101 -6.90 5.48 -13.32
C VAL A 101 -6.94 6.87 -12.69
N GLN A 102 -6.25 7.07 -11.57
CA GLN A 102 -6.41 8.27 -10.74
C GLN A 102 -5.30 9.29 -10.92
N TYR A 103 -4.10 8.82 -11.27
CA TYR A 103 -2.91 9.67 -11.41
C TYR A 103 -2.27 9.58 -12.79
N GLY A 104 -2.95 8.93 -13.76
CA GLY A 104 -2.44 8.81 -15.13
C GLY A 104 -1.99 10.14 -15.70
N GLY A 105 -0.71 10.19 -16.13
CA GLY A 105 -0.09 11.42 -16.63
C GLY A 105 0.50 12.36 -15.56
N GLN A 106 0.25 12.14 -14.28
CA GLN A 106 0.96 12.87 -13.22
C GLN A 106 2.36 12.32 -13.01
N ARG A 107 3.33 13.22 -12.86
CA ARG A 107 4.69 12.87 -12.49
C ARG A 107 4.85 12.90 -10.97
N PHE A 108 5.48 11.85 -10.43
CA PHE A 108 5.98 11.77 -9.06
C PHE A 108 7.47 11.53 -9.10
N ASP A 109 8.21 12.18 -8.19
CA ASP A 109 9.65 12.07 -8.14
C ASP A 109 10.09 10.78 -7.47
N LEU A 110 9.30 10.28 -6.49
CA LEU A 110 9.54 8.97 -5.89
C LEU A 110 8.33 8.39 -5.17
N VAL A 111 8.42 7.07 -4.96
CA VAL A 111 7.48 6.30 -4.13
C VAL A 111 8.07 6.15 -2.73
N ALA A 112 7.25 6.40 -1.71
CA ALA A 112 7.54 6.12 -0.31
C ALA A 112 6.58 5.04 0.22
N ALA A 113 6.91 4.42 1.33
CA ALA A 113 6.04 3.48 2.05
C ALA A 113 6.01 3.81 3.54
N PRO A 114 4.89 3.55 4.24
CA PRO A 114 4.87 3.56 5.69
C PRO A 114 5.89 2.55 6.24
N PRO A 115 6.62 2.87 7.30
CA PRO A 115 7.56 1.94 7.92
C PRO A 115 6.81 0.79 8.62
N ASP A 116 7.28 -0.44 8.41
CA ASP A 116 6.66 -1.66 8.97
C ASP A 116 6.81 -1.75 10.50
N ALA A 117 7.93 -1.27 11.04
CA ALA A 117 8.21 -1.27 12.48
C ALA A 117 9.22 -0.17 12.86
N CYS A 118 9.46 0.00 14.16
CA CYS A 118 10.55 0.85 14.66
C CYS A 118 11.92 0.22 14.36
N PRO A 119 12.97 1.05 14.24
CA PRO A 119 14.34 0.55 14.25
C PRO A 119 14.60 -0.30 15.49
N GLY A 120 15.13 -1.51 15.30
CA GLY A 120 15.41 -2.46 16.40
C GLY A 120 14.23 -3.34 16.82
N GLU A 121 12.99 -3.07 16.41
CA GLU A 121 11.89 -4.00 16.62
C GLU A 121 11.99 -5.19 15.65
N LYS A 122 11.55 -6.38 16.13
CA LYS A 122 11.42 -7.54 15.25
C LYS A 122 10.28 -7.30 14.27
N HIS A 123 10.63 -7.21 13.00
CA HIS A 123 9.64 -7.28 11.92
C HIS A 123 9.05 -8.69 11.86
N GLY A 124 7.92 -8.82 11.19
CA GLY A 124 7.50 -10.10 10.63
C GLY A 124 8.58 -10.67 9.69
N PRO A 125 8.38 -11.83 9.08
CA PRO A 125 9.37 -12.48 8.20
C PRO A 125 9.88 -11.64 7.04
N PHE A 126 9.18 -10.56 6.68
CA PHE A 126 9.63 -9.57 5.70
C PHE A 126 8.91 -8.22 5.87
N PRO A 127 9.52 -7.10 5.40
CA PRO A 127 8.94 -5.78 5.44
C PRO A 127 7.87 -5.64 4.35
N HIS A 128 6.61 -5.93 4.70
CA HIS A 128 5.52 -6.05 3.72
C HIS A 128 5.22 -4.73 2.99
N ASN A 129 5.21 -3.58 3.68
CA ASN A 129 4.97 -2.29 3.05
C ASN A 129 6.08 -1.94 2.07
N ALA A 130 7.34 -2.12 2.45
CA ALA A 130 8.49 -1.84 1.58
C ALA A 130 8.49 -2.76 0.35
N VAL A 131 8.25 -4.07 0.52
CA VAL A 131 8.18 -5.04 -0.60
C VAL A 131 7.04 -4.70 -1.56
N LEU A 132 5.88 -4.30 -1.04
CA LEU A 132 4.72 -3.91 -1.84
C LEU A 132 5.03 -2.64 -2.64
N ALA A 133 5.54 -1.60 -1.98
CA ALA A 133 5.85 -0.32 -2.61
C ALA A 133 6.95 -0.44 -3.66
N GLU A 134 8.02 -1.22 -3.40
CA GLU A 134 9.06 -1.50 -4.39
C GLU A 134 8.50 -2.23 -5.62
N THR A 135 7.63 -3.23 -5.39
CA THR A 135 7.01 -3.98 -6.49
C THR A 135 6.10 -3.09 -7.32
N PHE A 136 5.30 -2.25 -6.67
CA PHE A 136 4.46 -1.25 -7.31
C PHE A 136 5.28 -0.23 -8.11
N ALA A 137 6.33 0.33 -7.50
CA ALA A 137 7.19 1.32 -8.13
C ALA A 137 7.81 0.82 -9.43
N ARG A 138 8.21 -0.47 -9.48
CA ARG A 138 8.68 -1.12 -10.71
C ARG A 138 7.61 -1.16 -11.81
N TYR A 139 6.34 -1.43 -11.47
CA TYR A 139 5.24 -1.38 -12.45
C TYR A 139 4.97 0.04 -12.92
N ALA A 140 5.06 1.02 -12.03
CA ALA A 140 4.81 2.42 -12.33
C ALA A 140 5.98 3.12 -13.04
N GLY A 141 7.16 2.49 -13.11
CA GLY A 141 8.37 3.11 -13.64
C GLY A 141 8.87 4.28 -12.78
N LEU A 142 8.57 4.27 -11.48
CA LEU A 142 8.92 5.34 -10.53
C LEU A 142 10.07 4.89 -9.61
N PRO A 143 10.97 5.81 -9.20
CA PRO A 143 11.97 5.51 -8.19
C PRO A 143 11.31 5.17 -6.85
N PHE A 144 11.80 4.14 -6.17
CA PHE A 144 11.40 3.80 -4.79
C PHE A 144 12.49 4.21 -3.80
N ALA A 145 12.11 4.84 -2.70
CA ALA A 145 13.01 5.25 -1.63
C ALA A 145 12.83 4.35 -0.39
N PRO A 146 13.54 3.21 -0.30
CA PRO A 146 13.42 2.30 0.84
C PRO A 146 13.86 2.98 2.13
N GLY A 147 13.06 2.83 3.20
CA GLY A 147 13.35 3.40 4.51
C GLY A 147 13.43 4.92 4.56
N LEU A 148 12.85 5.63 3.60
CA LEU A 148 12.72 7.08 3.61
C LEU A 148 11.96 7.56 4.87
N LEU A 149 10.85 6.92 5.17
CA LEU A 149 10.10 7.12 6.41
C LEU A 149 10.57 6.13 7.47
N ILE A 150 10.75 6.61 8.70
CA ILE A 150 11.03 5.79 9.87
C ILE A 150 10.03 6.09 10.98
N LYS A 151 9.75 5.09 11.81
CA LYS A 151 9.11 5.29 13.11
C LYS A 151 10.14 5.79 14.11
N THR A 152 9.80 6.83 14.84
CA THR A 152 10.66 7.44 15.88
C THR A 152 10.44 6.80 17.25
N ARG A 153 9.30 6.12 17.44
CA ARG A 153 8.93 5.44 18.69
C ARG A 153 7.98 4.27 18.40
N PRO A 154 7.91 3.26 19.27
CA PRO A 154 6.91 2.21 19.21
C PRO A 154 5.49 2.78 19.23
N THR A 155 4.60 2.17 18.44
CA THR A 155 3.18 2.49 18.42
C THR A 155 2.37 1.23 18.65
N ALA A 156 1.27 1.32 19.39
CA ALA A 156 0.38 0.18 19.56
C ALA A 156 -0.22 -0.24 18.20
N LYS A 157 -0.53 -1.52 18.06
CA LYS A 157 -1.13 -2.05 16.83
C LYS A 157 -2.51 -1.41 16.63
N GLN A 158 -2.72 -0.74 15.50
CA GLN A 158 -3.93 0.05 15.24
C GLN A 158 -5.24 -0.76 15.35
N HIS A 159 -5.22 -2.04 14.97
CA HIS A 159 -6.40 -2.90 15.04
C HIS A 159 -6.84 -3.27 16.48
N THR A 160 -5.99 -3.01 17.48
CA THR A 160 -6.32 -3.25 18.90
C THR A 160 -6.83 -1.99 19.62
N LEU A 161 -6.83 -0.84 18.95
CA LEU A 161 -7.18 0.44 19.54
C LEU A 161 -8.59 0.90 19.13
N SER A 162 -9.26 1.66 20.01
CA SER A 162 -10.48 2.40 19.66
C SER A 162 -10.17 3.49 18.61
N ALA A 163 -11.20 3.95 17.89
CA ALA A 163 -11.04 4.97 16.84
C ALA A 163 -10.32 6.24 17.35
N GLU A 164 -10.69 6.72 18.53
CA GLU A 164 -10.10 7.89 19.17
C GLU A 164 -8.61 7.69 19.52
N LYS A 165 -8.26 6.54 20.06
CA LYS A 165 -6.86 6.18 20.39
C LYS A 165 -5.99 5.93 19.18
N ARG A 166 -6.56 5.61 18.02
CA ARG A 166 -5.78 5.44 16.76
C ARG A 166 -5.14 6.73 16.29
N GLY A 167 -5.85 7.87 16.41
CA GLY A 167 -5.33 9.19 16.04
C GLY A 167 -4.15 9.60 16.92
N THR A 168 -4.35 9.62 18.23
CA THR A 168 -3.33 10.06 19.18
C THR A 168 -2.09 9.15 19.22
N ASN A 169 -2.26 7.86 18.93
CA ASN A 169 -1.17 6.88 18.91
C ASN A 169 -0.07 7.18 17.89
N LEU A 170 -0.37 7.91 16.82
CA LEU A 170 0.58 8.17 15.73
C LEU A 170 1.18 9.58 15.73
N ILE A 171 0.75 10.48 16.62
CA ILE A 171 1.28 11.85 16.68
C ILE A 171 2.80 11.83 16.84
N GLY A 172 3.52 12.44 15.89
CA GLY A 172 4.98 12.51 15.90
C GLY A 172 5.70 11.16 15.78
N ALA A 173 4.98 10.09 15.42
CA ALA A 173 5.56 8.76 15.33
C ALA A 173 6.40 8.53 14.05
N PHE A 174 6.33 9.42 13.06
CA PHE A 174 7.02 9.27 11.79
C PHE A 174 7.95 10.45 11.52
N ARG A 175 9.05 10.17 10.81
CA ARG A 175 10.02 11.16 10.34
C ARG A 175 10.60 10.72 8.99
N ALA A 176 10.79 11.67 8.07
CA ALA A 176 11.60 11.44 6.87
C ALA A 176 13.10 11.57 7.21
N LYS A 177 13.93 10.75 6.56
CA LYS A 177 15.39 10.69 6.84
C LYS A 177 16.20 11.75 6.10
N ARG A 178 15.64 12.40 5.09
CA ARG A 178 16.35 13.40 4.27
C ARG A 178 15.43 14.54 3.88
N ASP A 179 16.01 15.61 3.39
CA ASP A 179 15.30 16.70 2.75
C ASP A 179 14.56 16.23 1.49
N LEU A 180 13.33 16.70 1.32
CA LEU A 180 12.44 16.40 0.21
C LEU A 180 11.95 17.68 -0.48
N SER A 181 12.66 18.79 -0.31
CA SER A 181 12.25 20.11 -0.80
C SER A 181 11.90 20.08 -2.29
N GLY A 182 10.68 20.49 -2.59
CA GLY A 182 10.14 20.57 -3.93
C GLY A 182 9.67 19.24 -4.55
N LEU A 183 9.94 18.09 -3.92
CA LEU A 183 9.59 16.77 -4.48
C LEU A 183 8.10 16.45 -4.34
N ARG A 184 7.57 15.75 -5.35
CA ARG A 184 6.22 15.19 -5.37
C ARG A 184 6.30 13.70 -5.03
N ILE A 185 5.70 13.31 -3.91
CA ILE A 185 5.83 11.97 -3.33
C ILE A 185 4.52 11.19 -3.49
N LEU A 186 4.63 9.93 -3.94
CA LEU A 186 3.53 8.98 -3.95
C LEU A 186 3.71 7.99 -2.79
N LEU A 187 2.88 8.09 -1.75
CA LEU A 187 2.87 7.17 -0.62
C LEU A 187 2.06 5.92 -0.98
N ALA A 188 2.71 4.77 -1.04
CA ALA A 188 2.11 3.48 -1.36
C ALA A 188 1.89 2.65 -0.09
N ASP A 189 0.63 2.22 0.15
CA ASP A 189 0.24 1.39 1.29
C ASP A 189 -0.68 0.24 0.82
N ASP A 190 -0.94 -0.75 1.65
CA ASP A 190 -1.80 -1.88 1.31
C ASP A 190 -3.29 -1.53 1.43
N ILE A 191 -3.71 -0.85 2.49
CA ILE A 191 -5.11 -0.53 2.79
C ILE A 191 -5.23 0.90 3.31
N LEU A 192 -6.19 1.63 2.78
CA LEU A 192 -6.65 2.87 3.39
C LEU A 192 -7.86 2.56 4.28
N THR A 193 -7.68 2.66 5.60
CA THR A 193 -8.74 2.53 6.60
C THR A 193 -9.18 3.92 7.06
N SER A 194 -8.95 4.27 8.30
CA SER A 194 -9.21 5.63 8.82
C SER A 194 -8.29 6.72 8.25
N GLY A 195 -7.33 6.38 7.39
CA GLY A 195 -6.38 7.33 6.83
C GLY A 195 -5.28 7.81 7.79
N ASN A 196 -5.35 7.50 9.07
CA ASN A 196 -4.40 8.02 10.07
C ASN A 196 -2.94 7.72 9.74
N THR A 197 -2.61 6.49 9.32
CA THR A 197 -1.23 6.14 8.92
C THR A 197 -0.78 6.99 7.74
N ALA A 198 -1.60 7.11 6.72
CA ALA A 198 -1.30 7.91 5.53
C ALA A 198 -1.14 9.40 5.90
N TRP A 199 -2.01 9.92 6.77
CA TRP A 199 -1.98 11.30 7.22
C TRP A 199 -0.67 11.63 7.95
N PHE A 200 -0.27 10.84 8.96
CA PHE A 200 0.96 11.10 9.73
C PHE A 200 2.23 10.83 8.92
N CYS A 201 2.20 9.88 7.98
CA CYS A 201 3.29 9.71 7.02
C CYS A 201 3.41 10.92 6.08
N ALA A 202 2.28 11.43 5.58
CA ALA A 202 2.26 12.62 4.74
C ALA A 202 2.72 13.87 5.51
N GLU A 203 2.30 14.03 6.77
CA GLU A 203 2.79 15.10 7.65
C GLU A 203 4.33 15.07 7.77
N ALA A 204 4.91 13.89 7.99
CA ALA A 204 6.37 13.73 8.08
C ALA A 204 7.08 14.05 6.76
N LEU A 205 6.49 13.69 5.60
CA LEU A 205 7.01 14.02 4.28
C LEU A 205 6.91 15.53 4.00
N LYS A 206 5.78 16.16 4.34
CA LYS A 206 5.58 17.61 4.21
C LYS A 206 6.53 18.41 5.11
N LYS A 207 6.73 18.00 6.36
CA LYS A 207 7.73 18.61 7.27
C LYS A 207 9.16 18.50 6.73
N ALA A 208 9.45 17.51 5.91
CA ALA A 208 10.73 17.37 5.21
C ALA A 208 10.80 18.15 3.87
N GLY A 209 9.79 18.97 3.53
CA GLY A 209 9.80 19.86 2.38
C GLY A 209 9.10 19.32 1.13
N ALA A 210 8.42 18.17 1.18
CA ALA A 210 7.68 17.66 0.02
C ALA A 210 6.64 18.68 -0.47
N SER A 211 6.66 19.00 -1.76
CA SER A 211 5.73 19.96 -2.38
C SER A 211 4.31 19.38 -2.46
N GLU A 212 4.22 18.09 -2.77
CA GLU A 212 2.95 17.36 -2.86
C GLU A 212 3.12 15.95 -2.31
N VAL A 213 2.09 15.43 -1.64
CA VAL A 213 1.97 14.02 -1.24
C VAL A 213 0.64 13.50 -1.73
N CYS A 214 0.65 12.41 -2.49
CA CYS A 214 -0.53 11.64 -2.87
C CYS A 214 -0.43 10.23 -2.30
N VAL A 215 -1.57 9.55 -2.14
CA VAL A 215 -1.63 8.20 -1.56
C VAL A 215 -2.20 7.22 -2.57
N VAL A 216 -1.59 6.03 -2.70
CA VAL A 216 -2.13 4.94 -3.50
C VAL A 216 -2.18 3.66 -2.67
N THR A 217 -3.32 2.96 -2.71
CA THR A 217 -3.53 1.72 -1.96
C THR A 217 -4.18 0.63 -2.81
N ALA A 218 -4.06 -0.62 -2.39
CA ALA A 218 -4.76 -1.73 -3.04
C ALA A 218 -6.24 -1.72 -2.70
N ALA A 219 -6.57 -1.38 -1.45
CA ALA A 219 -7.94 -1.44 -0.98
C ALA A 219 -8.29 -0.28 -0.03
N LEU A 220 -9.61 -0.05 0.11
CA LEU A 220 -10.23 0.99 0.92
C LEU A 220 -11.38 0.40 1.73
N THR A 221 -11.50 0.73 3.03
CA THR A 221 -12.67 0.33 3.83
C THR A 221 -13.87 1.23 3.55
N LYS A 222 -15.07 0.61 3.42
CA LYS A 222 -16.32 1.37 3.16
C LYS A 222 -16.79 2.19 4.37
N SER A 223 -16.54 1.67 5.58
CA SER A 223 -17.13 2.19 6.83
C SER A 223 -16.38 3.36 7.44
N ASP A 224 -15.16 3.62 6.98
CA ASP A 224 -14.26 4.59 7.62
C ASP A 224 -13.98 5.82 6.75
N LEU A 225 -14.71 5.95 5.64
CA LEU A 225 -14.74 7.20 4.91
C LEU A 225 -15.57 8.19 5.71
N PRO A 226 -14.97 9.23 6.29
CA PRO A 226 -15.76 10.28 6.92
C PRO A 226 -16.66 10.92 5.86
N GLU A 227 -17.91 11.14 6.19
CA GLU A 227 -18.74 12.16 5.51
C GLU A 227 -18.15 13.52 5.90
N GLY A 228 -17.09 13.94 5.21
CA GLY A 228 -16.38 15.17 5.53
C GLY A 228 -14.91 14.95 5.95
N PRO A 229 -14.18 16.01 6.27
CA PRO A 229 -12.78 15.97 6.66
C PRO A 229 -12.59 15.04 7.87
N PHE A 230 -11.57 14.19 7.84
CA PHE A 230 -11.27 13.14 8.83
C PHE A 230 -11.60 13.58 10.26
N PRO A 231 -12.69 13.06 10.90
CA PRO A 231 -13.21 13.62 12.14
C PRO A 231 -12.28 13.43 13.34
N ASN A 232 -11.17 12.73 13.16
CA ASN A 232 -10.17 12.42 14.17
C ASN A 232 -8.77 13.00 13.86
N SER A 233 -8.68 14.00 12.99
CA SER A 233 -7.45 14.79 12.90
C SER A 233 -7.21 15.48 14.26
N PRO A 234 -6.03 15.30 14.89
CA PRO A 234 -5.74 15.93 16.20
C PRO A 234 -5.66 17.46 16.14
N VAL A 235 -5.82 18.04 14.96
CA VAL A 235 -5.74 19.51 14.71
C VAL A 235 -7.10 20.21 14.82
N LEU A 236 -8.21 19.48 15.01
CA LEU A 236 -9.56 20.05 15.12
C LEU A 236 -10.09 20.14 16.56
N LYS A 237 -9.21 20.34 17.55
CA LYS A 237 -9.62 20.74 18.90
C LYS A 237 -8.84 21.97 19.32
#